data_2f5b58e4c48db711d9084cd080b53b5b
#
_entry.id   2f5b58e4c48db711d9084cd080b53b5b
#
_cell.length_a   1.000
_cell.length_b   1.000
_cell.length_c   1.000
_cell.angle_alpha   90.00
_cell.angle_beta   90.00
_cell.angle_gamma   90.00
#
_symmetry.space_group_name_H-M   'P 1'
#
loop_
_entity.id
_entity.type
_entity.pdbx_description
1 polymer ?
#
loop_
_entity_poly.entity_id
_entity_poly.type
_entity_poly.pdbx_seq_one_letter_code
_entity_poly.pdbx_strand_id
1 'polypeptide(L)'
;MFDLPDIAVVSVFHTKIILFHFFVVSSQTECVMFERMSLTTPLDKYIADHSSPEGDYLYRLFRATHVEILAPQMASGHIQGRLLKFLVSMIKPKRILEIGTFTGYSALCMAEGLGEEGLIYTFEVEDELEDFTRRWIDGSDYASKVKFIIGDALEIVPTMGERFDMVFIDGNKREYVKYYEMALEYLDEGGWILADNTLWDGHVIEEERQDAQTSGVRAFNDLVRNDDRVEVVILPLRVGLT
;
A
#
# COMPACT_ATOMS: atom_id res chain seq x y z
N MET A 1 3.96 14.02 29.16
CA MET A 1 3.08 14.85 28.31
C MET A 1 3.70 14.74 26.92
N PHE A 2 3.18 13.83 26.11
CA PHE A 2 3.72 13.57 24.76
C PHE A 2 2.90 14.42 23.81
N ASP A 3 3.53 15.41 23.20
CA ASP A 3 2.94 16.14 22.08
C ASP A 3 2.79 15.17 20.91
N LEU A 4 1.57 14.84 20.58
CA LEU A 4 1.24 14.15 19.34
C LEU A 4 1.33 15.19 18.22
N PRO A 5 2.08 14.94 17.15
CA PRO A 5 2.08 15.83 16.01
C PRO A 5 0.68 15.87 15.36
N ASP A 6 0.27 17.05 14.96
CA ASP A 6 -1.03 17.34 14.40
C ASP A 6 -1.36 16.45 13.20
N ILE A 7 -2.53 15.83 13.23
CA ILE A 7 -3.10 15.09 12.11
C ILE A 7 -3.76 16.13 11.19
N ALA A 8 -3.19 16.34 10.02
CA ALA A 8 -3.84 17.18 9.02
C ALA A 8 -4.88 16.34 8.24
N VAL A 9 -6.13 16.75 8.31
CA VAL A 9 -7.23 16.18 7.53
C VAL A 9 -7.70 17.23 6.54
N VAL A 10 -7.68 16.90 5.26
CA VAL A 10 -8.05 17.82 4.18
C VAL A 10 -9.11 17.17 3.28
N SER A 11 -10.19 17.86 2.92
CA SER A 11 -11.36 17.38 2.18
C SER A 11 -11.58 18.08 0.83
N VAL A 12 -11.73 17.35 -0.27
CA VAL A 12 -12.03 17.88 -1.60
C VAL A 12 -13.32 17.33 -2.20
N PHE A 13 -13.90 18.10 -3.07
CA PHE A 13 -15.25 17.93 -3.54
C PHE A 13 -15.54 16.68 -4.37
N HIS A 14 -14.58 15.82 -4.74
CA HIS A 14 -14.91 14.69 -5.61
C HIS A 14 -14.03 13.42 -5.47
N THR A 15 -12.81 13.50 -4.98
CA THR A 15 -11.91 12.32 -4.83
C THR A 15 -11.25 12.29 -3.46
N LYS A 16 -11.15 11.14 -2.80
CA LYS A 16 -10.56 11.00 -1.47
C LYS A 16 -9.28 10.20 -1.54
N ILE A 17 -8.21 10.72 -0.96
CA ILE A 17 -6.91 10.06 -0.88
C ILE A 17 -6.57 9.79 0.58
N ILE A 18 -6.21 8.55 0.90
CA ILE A 18 -5.68 8.17 2.20
C ILE A 18 -4.23 7.75 2.01
N LEU A 19 -3.31 8.46 2.64
CA LEU A 19 -1.89 8.15 2.65
C LEU A 19 -1.52 7.40 3.92
N PHE A 20 -0.90 6.25 3.80
CA PHE A 20 -0.50 5.42 4.93
C PHE A 20 0.95 5.65 5.32
N HIS A 21 1.20 5.84 6.58
CA HIS A 21 2.55 5.94 7.12
C HIS A 21 2.69 5.44 8.55
N PHE A 22 3.92 5.14 8.90
CA PHE A 22 4.32 4.59 10.21
C PHE A 22 5.55 5.29 10.77
N PHE A 23 5.53 5.62 12.04
CA PHE A 23 6.64 6.30 12.71
C PHE A 23 7.12 5.57 13.98
N VAL A 24 8.43 5.43 14.16
CA VAL A 24 9.07 5.20 15.46
C VAL A 24 10.08 6.29 15.73
N VAL A 25 9.97 6.92 16.87
CA VAL A 25 11.06 7.70 17.44
C VAL A 25 11.93 6.79 18.29
N SER A 26 13.13 6.51 17.87
CA SER A 26 14.16 5.92 18.71
C SER A 26 15.31 6.90 18.83
N SER A 27 15.47 7.46 20.02
CA SER A 27 16.69 8.15 20.41
C SER A 27 17.65 7.10 20.98
N GLN A 28 18.47 6.47 20.16
CA GLN A 28 19.79 5.96 20.51
C GLN A 28 20.43 5.31 19.30
N THR A 29 21.46 5.96 18.84
CA THR A 29 22.36 5.52 17.77
C THR A 29 23.25 4.37 18.27
N GLU A 30 23.58 3.45 17.36
CA GLU A 30 24.56 2.37 17.53
C GLU A 30 24.04 1.07 18.16
N CYS A 31 23.53 0.22 17.36
CA CYS A 31 23.47 -1.26 17.39
C CYS A 31 22.29 -1.84 16.61
N VAL A 32 21.82 -1.19 15.57
CA VAL A 32 20.49 -1.45 14.98
C VAL A 32 20.56 -2.33 13.73
N MET A 33 21.74 -2.70 13.25
CA MET A 33 21.84 -3.38 11.95
C MET A 33 21.51 -4.89 11.96
N PHE A 34 21.45 -5.52 13.11
CA PHE A 34 21.16 -6.96 13.23
C PHE A 34 19.79 -7.29 13.85
N GLU A 35 19.14 -6.31 14.47
CA GLU A 35 17.83 -6.48 15.12
C GLU A 35 16.62 -6.21 14.21
N ARG A 36 16.82 -5.72 13.00
CA ARG A 36 15.74 -5.34 12.07
C ARG A 36 14.97 -6.51 11.43
N MET A 37 15.40 -7.74 11.65
CA MET A 37 14.80 -8.90 10.97
C MET A 37 13.69 -9.63 11.75
N SER A 38 13.38 -9.28 13.00
CA SER A 38 12.30 -9.96 13.74
C SER A 38 11.84 -9.32 15.05
N LEU A 39 11.94 -8.03 15.26
CA LEU A 39 11.47 -7.45 16.51
C LEU A 39 10.19 -6.65 16.33
N THR A 40 9.08 -7.35 16.40
CA THR A 40 7.84 -6.75 16.88
C THR A 40 8.12 -6.21 18.28
N THR A 41 7.96 -4.91 18.48
CA THR A 41 8.00 -4.34 19.82
C THR A 41 6.91 -4.98 20.68
N PRO A 42 6.97 -4.92 22.04
CA PRO A 42 5.86 -5.35 22.87
C PRO A 42 4.53 -4.69 22.50
N LEU A 43 4.57 -3.47 21.97
CA LEU A 43 3.39 -2.76 21.48
C LEU A 43 2.87 -3.36 20.18
N ASP A 44 3.73 -3.69 19.22
CA ASP A 44 3.31 -4.34 17.96
C ASP A 44 2.67 -5.69 18.23
N LYS A 45 3.27 -6.46 19.17
CA LYS A 45 2.68 -7.71 19.61
C LYS A 45 1.31 -7.50 20.23
N TYR A 46 1.16 -6.51 21.11
CA TYR A 46 -0.13 -6.17 21.72
C TYR A 46 -1.16 -5.80 20.65
N ILE A 47 -0.79 -4.97 19.68
CA ILE A 47 -1.66 -4.57 18.57
C ILE A 47 -2.09 -5.82 17.77
N ALA A 48 -1.15 -6.69 17.41
CA ALA A 48 -1.46 -7.90 16.66
C ALA A 48 -2.37 -8.86 17.43
N ASP A 49 -2.11 -9.06 18.73
CA ASP A 49 -2.91 -9.93 19.61
C ASP A 49 -4.34 -9.39 19.84
N HIS A 50 -4.57 -8.08 19.66
CA HIS A 50 -5.86 -7.41 19.82
C HIS A 50 -6.52 -7.01 18.50
N SER A 51 -5.96 -7.44 17.37
CA SER A 51 -6.51 -7.25 16.03
C SER A 51 -7.12 -8.54 15.51
N SER A 52 -8.08 -8.43 14.60
CA SER A 52 -8.65 -9.61 13.92
C SER A 52 -7.56 -10.37 13.16
N PRO A 53 -7.52 -11.71 13.24
CA PRO A 53 -6.51 -12.49 12.53
C PRO A 53 -6.62 -12.33 11.01
N GLU A 54 -5.51 -12.48 10.31
CA GLU A 54 -5.45 -12.45 8.84
C GLU A 54 -6.01 -13.72 8.18
N GLY A 55 -6.15 -14.79 8.95
CA GLY A 55 -6.56 -16.11 8.45
C GLY A 55 -5.37 -16.95 7.95
N ASP A 56 -5.58 -18.28 7.94
CA ASP A 56 -4.51 -19.25 7.67
C ASP A 56 -3.90 -19.09 6.27
N TYR A 57 -4.70 -18.70 5.27
CA TYR A 57 -4.22 -18.58 3.90
C TYR A 57 -3.23 -17.42 3.74
N LEU A 58 -3.60 -16.23 4.22
CA LEU A 58 -2.74 -15.05 4.17
C LEU A 58 -1.50 -15.21 5.05
N TYR A 59 -1.63 -15.83 6.22
CA TYR A 59 -0.49 -16.17 7.07
C TYR A 59 0.50 -17.10 6.34
N ARG A 60 0.02 -18.13 5.63
CA ARG A 60 0.89 -19.02 4.85
C ARG A 60 1.54 -18.30 3.67
N LEU A 61 0.82 -17.42 2.97
CA LEU A 61 1.38 -16.58 1.91
C LEU A 61 2.50 -15.70 2.46
N PHE A 62 2.23 -14.97 3.56
CA PHE A 62 3.22 -14.12 4.21
C PHE A 62 4.48 -14.89 4.61
N ARG A 63 4.29 -16.07 5.20
CA ARG A 63 5.40 -16.96 5.56
C ARG A 63 6.16 -17.47 4.33
N ALA A 64 5.48 -17.87 3.26
CA ALA A 64 6.12 -18.33 2.02
C ALA A 64 6.91 -17.19 1.36
N THR A 65 6.38 -15.97 1.36
CA THR A 65 7.10 -14.76 0.90
C THR A 65 8.44 -14.62 1.65
N HIS A 66 8.47 -14.79 2.97
CA HIS A 66 9.69 -14.69 3.77
C HIS A 66 10.68 -15.84 3.58
N VAL A 67 10.25 -16.97 3.03
CA VAL A 67 11.10 -18.15 2.80
C VAL A 67 11.62 -18.21 1.37
N GLU A 68 10.80 -17.79 0.39
CA GLU A 68 11.05 -18.04 -1.03
C GLU A 68 11.44 -16.77 -1.82
N ILE A 69 11.09 -15.57 -1.32
CA ILE A 69 11.22 -14.33 -2.10
C ILE A 69 12.29 -13.40 -1.52
N LEU A 70 13.00 -12.69 -2.41
CA LEU A 70 13.93 -11.63 -2.02
C LEU A 70 13.16 -10.42 -1.50
N ALA A 71 13.75 -9.70 -0.54
CA ALA A 71 13.17 -8.51 0.08
C ALA A 71 11.74 -8.73 0.65
N PRO A 72 11.50 -9.79 1.45
CA PRO A 72 10.17 -10.18 1.93
C PRO A 72 9.51 -9.11 2.82
N GLN A 73 10.29 -8.17 3.36
CA GLN A 73 9.82 -7.03 4.13
C GLN A 73 8.93 -6.07 3.34
N MET A 74 8.89 -6.17 2.00
CA MET A 74 7.99 -5.38 1.15
C MET A 74 6.53 -5.83 1.28
N ALA A 75 6.26 -7.04 1.76
CA ALA A 75 4.88 -7.48 1.98
C ALA A 75 4.20 -6.64 3.08
N SER A 76 2.96 -6.21 2.81
CA SER A 76 2.19 -5.31 3.69
C SER A 76 1.99 -5.86 5.11
N GLY A 77 1.83 -7.16 5.27
CA GLY A 77 1.67 -7.84 6.56
C GLY A 77 0.29 -7.67 7.22
N HIS A 78 0.11 -8.35 8.36
CA HIS A 78 -1.18 -8.57 9.02
C HIS A 78 -1.99 -7.30 9.27
N ILE A 79 -1.44 -6.33 9.98
CA ILE A 79 -2.22 -5.14 10.41
C ILE A 79 -2.63 -4.28 9.21
N GLN A 80 -1.72 -4.02 8.29
CA GLN A 80 -2.02 -3.28 7.08
C GLN A 80 -3.01 -4.03 6.18
N GLY A 81 -2.86 -5.34 6.05
CA GLY A 81 -3.80 -6.18 5.30
C GLY A 81 -5.22 -6.12 5.87
N ARG A 82 -5.38 -6.16 7.21
CA ARG A 82 -6.70 -6.01 7.85
C ARG A 82 -7.29 -4.62 7.64
N LEU A 83 -6.46 -3.59 7.67
CA LEU A 83 -6.91 -2.23 7.36
C LEU A 83 -7.37 -2.08 5.91
N LEU A 84 -6.59 -2.60 4.94
CA LEU A 84 -6.99 -2.59 3.52
C LEU A 84 -8.33 -3.29 3.33
N LYS A 85 -8.53 -4.47 3.92
CA LYS A 85 -9.83 -5.15 3.93
C LYS A 85 -10.95 -4.27 4.47
N PHE A 86 -10.75 -3.63 5.62
CA PHE A 86 -11.77 -2.78 6.24
C PHE A 86 -12.10 -1.57 5.38
N LEU A 87 -11.09 -0.91 4.82
CA LEU A 87 -11.29 0.22 3.91
C LEU A 87 -12.11 -0.20 2.68
N VAL A 88 -11.76 -1.32 2.04
CA VAL A 88 -12.53 -1.85 0.92
C VAL A 88 -13.96 -2.18 1.32
N SER A 89 -14.17 -2.78 2.49
CA SER A 89 -15.52 -3.08 3.00
C SER A 89 -16.34 -1.82 3.31
N MET A 90 -15.70 -0.72 3.70
CA MET A 90 -16.34 0.58 3.96
C MET A 90 -16.62 1.37 2.67
N ILE A 91 -15.66 1.43 1.77
CA ILE A 91 -15.73 2.15 0.49
C ILE A 91 -16.66 1.41 -0.47
N LYS A 92 -16.65 0.07 -0.45
CA LYS A 92 -17.42 -0.82 -1.35
C LYS A 92 -17.13 -0.57 -2.83
N PRO A 93 -15.86 -0.46 -3.24
CA PRO A 93 -15.51 -0.25 -4.64
C PRO A 93 -15.94 -1.46 -5.48
N LYS A 94 -16.31 -1.24 -6.73
CA LYS A 94 -16.53 -2.30 -7.72
C LYS A 94 -15.25 -2.61 -8.49
N ARG A 95 -14.42 -1.60 -8.70
CA ARG A 95 -13.16 -1.72 -9.44
C ARG A 95 -12.03 -1.11 -8.63
N ILE A 96 -11.02 -1.91 -8.35
CA ILE A 96 -9.78 -1.47 -7.71
C ILE A 96 -8.64 -1.60 -8.70
N LEU A 97 -7.81 -0.56 -8.79
CA LEU A 97 -6.48 -0.61 -9.41
C LEU A 97 -5.43 -0.72 -8.30
N GLU A 98 -4.55 -1.69 -8.39
CA GLU A 98 -3.38 -1.81 -7.54
C GLU A 98 -2.11 -1.73 -8.39
N ILE A 99 -1.18 -0.86 -8.00
CA ILE A 99 0.12 -0.67 -8.64
C ILE A 99 1.20 -1.16 -7.70
N GLY A 100 1.81 -2.29 -8.03
CA GLY A 100 2.73 -3.05 -7.19
C GLY A 100 2.04 -4.23 -6.51
N THR A 101 2.00 -5.38 -7.19
CA THR A 101 1.42 -6.62 -6.66
C THR A 101 2.33 -7.31 -5.68
N PHE A 102 3.64 -7.29 -5.96
CA PHE A 102 4.66 -8.09 -5.28
C PHE A 102 4.22 -9.56 -5.20
N THR A 103 3.92 -10.10 -4.02
CA THR A 103 3.48 -11.49 -3.84
C THR A 103 1.96 -11.66 -3.75
N GLY A 104 1.18 -10.59 -3.96
CA GLY A 104 -0.28 -10.60 -3.98
C GLY A 104 -0.95 -10.51 -2.60
N TYR A 105 -0.19 -10.24 -1.54
CA TYR A 105 -0.74 -10.19 -0.18
C TYR A 105 -1.78 -9.07 -0.01
N SER A 106 -1.46 -7.85 -0.42
CA SER A 106 -2.38 -6.69 -0.40
C SER A 106 -3.60 -6.91 -1.29
N ALA A 107 -3.40 -7.42 -2.52
CA ALA A 107 -4.48 -7.77 -3.44
C ALA A 107 -5.49 -8.72 -2.81
N LEU A 108 -5.02 -9.80 -2.17
CA LEU A 108 -5.87 -10.78 -1.51
C LEU A 108 -6.57 -10.21 -0.26
N CYS A 109 -5.90 -9.35 0.51
CA CYS A 109 -6.53 -8.64 1.62
C CYS A 109 -7.65 -7.71 1.15
N MET A 110 -7.45 -6.98 0.05
CA MET A 110 -8.48 -6.14 -0.55
C MET A 110 -9.61 -6.99 -1.13
N ALA A 111 -9.29 -8.09 -1.81
CA ALA A 111 -10.28 -9.01 -2.39
C ALA A 111 -11.22 -9.62 -1.34
N GLU A 112 -10.73 -9.89 -0.13
CA GLU A 112 -11.55 -10.32 1.01
C GLU A 112 -12.62 -9.28 1.40
N GLY A 113 -12.31 -7.98 1.22
CA GLY A 113 -13.23 -6.88 1.52
C GLY A 113 -14.22 -6.55 0.41
N LEU A 114 -14.01 -7.05 -0.82
CA LEU A 114 -14.84 -6.76 -1.98
C LEU A 114 -16.20 -7.46 -1.94
N GLY A 115 -17.22 -6.76 -2.45
CA GLY A 115 -18.51 -7.36 -2.76
C GLY A 115 -18.43 -8.45 -3.84
N GLU A 116 -19.54 -9.11 -4.13
CA GLU A 116 -19.58 -10.24 -5.08
C GLU A 116 -19.12 -9.87 -6.49
N GLU A 117 -19.50 -8.69 -6.99
CA GLU A 117 -19.13 -8.21 -8.34
C GLU A 117 -17.84 -7.39 -8.38
N GLY A 118 -17.15 -7.27 -7.23
CA GLY A 118 -15.93 -6.49 -7.11
C GLY A 118 -14.74 -7.15 -7.81
N LEU A 119 -13.88 -6.34 -8.44
CA LEU A 119 -12.72 -6.80 -9.17
C LEU A 119 -11.50 -5.92 -8.86
N ILE A 120 -10.34 -6.56 -8.70
CA ILE A 120 -9.05 -5.91 -8.58
C ILE A 120 -8.23 -6.18 -9.84
N TYR A 121 -7.70 -5.13 -10.43
CA TYR A 121 -6.63 -5.19 -11.42
C TYR A 121 -5.33 -4.83 -10.73
N THR A 122 -4.41 -5.78 -10.63
CA THR A 122 -3.14 -5.59 -9.93
C THR A 122 -1.97 -5.82 -10.86
N PHE A 123 -1.00 -4.92 -10.84
CA PHE A 123 0.11 -4.84 -11.78
C PHE A 123 1.45 -5.05 -11.10
N GLU A 124 2.29 -5.89 -11.72
CA GLU A 124 3.67 -6.13 -11.30
C GLU A 124 4.61 -6.04 -12.50
N VAL A 125 5.71 -5.31 -12.34
CA VAL A 125 6.72 -5.16 -13.41
C VAL A 125 7.78 -6.27 -13.37
N GLU A 126 7.98 -6.89 -12.21
CA GLU A 126 8.97 -7.96 -12.01
C GLU A 126 8.37 -9.31 -12.41
N ASP A 127 8.65 -9.77 -13.63
CA ASP A 127 8.13 -11.03 -14.16
C ASP A 127 8.65 -12.26 -13.42
N GLU A 128 9.79 -12.15 -12.75
CA GLU A 128 10.34 -13.21 -11.88
C GLU A 128 9.39 -13.60 -10.72
N LEU A 129 8.48 -12.71 -10.34
CA LEU A 129 7.47 -12.97 -9.31
C LEU A 129 6.22 -13.69 -9.83
N GLU A 130 6.06 -13.81 -11.16
CA GLU A 130 4.81 -14.28 -11.77
C GLU A 130 4.36 -15.63 -11.26
N ASP A 131 5.22 -16.65 -11.32
CA ASP A 131 4.87 -18.01 -10.92
C ASP A 131 4.50 -18.12 -9.44
N PHE A 132 5.24 -17.40 -8.58
CA PHE A 132 4.94 -17.37 -7.15
C PHE A 132 3.58 -16.71 -6.91
N THR A 133 3.38 -15.53 -7.45
CA THR A 133 2.19 -14.71 -7.22
C THR A 133 0.93 -15.37 -7.78
N ARG A 134 0.99 -15.92 -9.01
CA ARG A 134 -0.14 -16.68 -9.59
C ARG A 134 -0.50 -17.88 -8.73
N ARG A 135 0.47 -18.68 -8.27
CA ARG A 135 0.20 -19.83 -7.40
C ARG A 135 -0.64 -19.46 -6.18
N TRP A 136 -0.38 -18.29 -5.58
CA TRP A 136 -1.11 -17.83 -4.39
C TRP A 136 -2.43 -17.14 -4.73
N ILE A 137 -2.49 -16.35 -5.78
CA ILE A 137 -3.75 -15.72 -6.21
C ILE A 137 -4.74 -16.78 -6.70
N ASP A 138 -4.32 -17.63 -7.64
CA ASP A 138 -5.18 -18.64 -8.27
C ASP A 138 -5.61 -19.74 -7.30
N GLY A 139 -4.79 -20.02 -6.28
CA GLY A 139 -5.11 -20.98 -5.21
C GLY A 139 -6.00 -20.42 -4.10
N SER A 140 -6.36 -19.14 -4.14
CA SER A 140 -7.18 -18.50 -3.11
C SER A 140 -8.69 -18.60 -3.39
N ASP A 141 -9.49 -18.44 -2.36
CA ASP A 141 -10.95 -18.31 -2.49
C ASP A 141 -11.36 -17.02 -3.24
N TYR A 142 -10.42 -16.11 -3.49
CA TYR A 142 -10.63 -14.82 -4.15
C TYR A 142 -10.06 -14.76 -5.58
N ALA A 143 -9.62 -15.88 -6.15
CA ALA A 143 -9.02 -15.95 -7.49
C ALA A 143 -9.88 -15.27 -8.57
N SER A 144 -11.20 -15.44 -8.51
CA SER A 144 -12.13 -14.83 -9.47
C SER A 144 -12.24 -13.31 -9.37
N LYS A 145 -11.81 -12.73 -8.24
CA LYS A 145 -11.85 -11.28 -7.97
C LYS A 145 -10.56 -10.55 -8.30
N VAL A 146 -9.48 -11.27 -8.64
CA VAL A 146 -8.16 -10.66 -8.87
C VAL A 146 -7.70 -10.92 -10.30
N LYS A 147 -7.41 -9.85 -11.02
CA LYS A 147 -6.79 -9.84 -12.35
C LYS A 147 -5.33 -9.44 -12.18
N PHE A 148 -4.46 -10.44 -12.05
CA PHE A 148 -3.03 -10.23 -11.96
C PHE A 148 -2.40 -10.08 -13.34
N ILE A 149 -1.69 -8.98 -13.56
CA ILE A 149 -1.12 -8.57 -14.85
C ILE A 149 0.37 -8.27 -14.64
N ILE A 150 1.23 -8.95 -15.40
CA ILE A 150 2.64 -8.58 -15.52
C ILE A 150 2.76 -7.47 -16.54
N GLY A 151 3.36 -6.35 -16.13
CA GLY A 151 3.63 -5.18 -16.97
C GLY A 151 3.49 -3.86 -16.23
N ASP A 152 3.87 -2.78 -16.92
CA ASP A 152 3.80 -1.43 -16.36
C ASP A 152 2.36 -0.90 -16.40
N ALA A 153 1.84 -0.57 -15.23
CA ALA A 153 0.51 0.03 -15.09
C ALA A 153 0.38 1.34 -15.87
N LEU A 154 1.44 2.16 -15.95
CA LEU A 154 1.45 3.43 -16.70
C LEU A 154 1.24 3.21 -18.21
N GLU A 155 1.66 2.07 -18.76
CA GLU A 155 1.50 1.74 -20.16
C GLU A 155 0.17 1.02 -20.43
N ILE A 156 -0.25 0.13 -19.53
CA ILE A 156 -1.38 -0.77 -19.77
C ILE A 156 -2.71 -0.14 -19.41
N VAL A 157 -2.84 0.52 -18.25
CA VAL A 157 -4.10 1.10 -17.76
C VAL A 157 -4.76 2.02 -18.81
N PRO A 158 -4.01 2.90 -19.52
CA PRO A 158 -4.59 3.74 -20.57
C PRO A 158 -5.26 2.97 -21.73
N THR A 159 -4.89 1.71 -21.93
CA THR A 159 -5.40 0.88 -23.03
C THR A 159 -6.60 0.00 -22.64
N MET A 160 -6.91 -0.09 -21.34
CA MET A 160 -7.90 -1.05 -20.83
C MET A 160 -9.35 -0.61 -21.06
N GLY A 161 -9.61 0.70 -21.18
CA GLY A 161 -10.96 1.23 -21.24
C GLY A 161 -11.75 1.05 -19.94
N GLU A 162 -11.06 0.80 -18.82
CA GLU A 162 -11.65 0.64 -17.48
C GLU A 162 -11.55 1.93 -16.69
N ARG A 163 -12.44 2.10 -15.72
CA ARG A 163 -12.37 3.14 -14.69
C ARG A 163 -12.45 2.49 -13.32
N PHE A 164 -11.96 3.19 -12.30
CA PHE A 164 -11.78 2.63 -10.98
C PHE A 164 -12.49 3.46 -9.90
N ASP A 165 -13.02 2.80 -8.90
CA ASP A 165 -13.59 3.42 -7.70
C ASP A 165 -12.51 3.64 -6.63
N MET A 166 -11.43 2.85 -6.68
CA MET A 166 -10.33 2.91 -5.74
C MET A 166 -9.01 2.57 -6.44
N VAL A 167 -7.95 3.30 -6.07
CA VAL A 167 -6.58 3.01 -6.52
C VAL A 167 -5.69 2.81 -5.30
N PHE A 168 -4.88 1.75 -5.29
CA PHE A 168 -3.82 1.52 -4.30
C PHE A 168 -2.46 1.61 -4.97
N ILE A 169 -1.63 2.56 -4.54
CA ILE A 169 -0.31 2.85 -5.09
C ILE A 169 0.75 2.33 -4.11
N ASP A 170 1.44 1.25 -4.49
CA ASP A 170 2.58 0.69 -3.75
C ASP A 170 3.71 0.24 -4.71
N GLY A 171 3.86 0.91 -5.82
CA GLY A 171 4.89 0.65 -6.81
C GLY A 171 6.20 1.38 -6.55
N ASN A 172 6.94 1.65 -7.63
CA ASN A 172 8.23 2.36 -7.59
C ASN A 172 8.06 3.81 -7.12
N LYS A 173 8.67 4.15 -5.99
CA LYS A 173 8.53 5.46 -5.32
C LYS A 173 8.97 6.66 -6.20
N ARG A 174 9.87 6.43 -7.16
CA ARG A 174 10.30 7.45 -8.14
C ARG A 174 9.19 7.88 -9.08
N GLU A 175 8.16 7.07 -9.24
CA GLU A 175 7.07 7.25 -10.19
C GLU A 175 5.75 7.61 -9.53
N TYR A 176 5.72 7.83 -8.23
CA TYR A 176 4.50 8.14 -7.48
C TYR A 176 3.70 9.31 -8.05
N VAL A 177 4.38 10.36 -8.51
CA VAL A 177 3.72 11.49 -9.20
C VAL A 177 2.99 11.02 -10.46
N LYS A 178 3.63 10.16 -11.27
CA LYS A 178 3.02 9.63 -12.50
C LYS A 178 1.85 8.71 -12.18
N TYR A 179 2.00 7.83 -11.19
CA TYR A 179 0.90 6.96 -10.74
C TYR A 179 -0.30 7.76 -10.26
N TYR A 180 -0.06 8.83 -9.53
CA TYR A 180 -1.10 9.72 -9.06
C TYR A 180 -1.86 10.42 -10.19
N GLU A 181 -1.15 11.00 -11.15
CA GLU A 181 -1.79 11.67 -12.29
C GLU A 181 -2.60 10.66 -13.14
N MET A 182 -2.05 9.48 -13.38
CA MET A 182 -2.80 8.41 -14.04
C MET A 182 -4.00 7.98 -13.19
N ALA A 183 -3.84 7.80 -11.89
CA ALA A 183 -4.94 7.43 -11.02
C ALA A 183 -6.09 8.43 -11.11
N LEU A 184 -5.81 9.73 -11.07
CA LEU A 184 -6.84 10.77 -11.21
C LEU A 184 -7.55 10.74 -12.57
N GLU A 185 -6.85 10.41 -13.64
CA GLU A 185 -7.44 10.31 -14.98
C GLU A 185 -8.44 9.17 -15.09
N TYR A 186 -8.13 8.01 -14.47
CA TYR A 186 -8.93 6.79 -14.57
C TYR A 186 -9.81 6.50 -13.35
N LEU A 187 -9.76 7.35 -12.32
CA LEU A 187 -10.61 7.25 -11.13
C LEU A 187 -11.99 7.88 -11.39
N ASP A 188 -13.03 7.25 -10.91
CA ASP A 188 -14.37 7.82 -10.94
C ASP A 188 -14.52 8.94 -9.90
N GLU A 189 -15.43 9.87 -10.18
CA GLU A 189 -15.75 10.97 -9.27
C GLU A 189 -16.20 10.44 -7.90
N GLY A 190 -15.57 10.94 -6.82
CA GLY A 190 -15.81 10.46 -5.46
C GLY A 190 -15.02 9.20 -5.11
N GLY A 191 -14.15 8.73 -6.00
CA GLY A 191 -13.28 7.59 -5.78
C GLY A 191 -12.16 7.87 -4.77
N TRP A 192 -11.37 6.83 -4.47
CA TRP A 192 -10.35 6.83 -3.43
C TRP A 192 -8.98 6.48 -3.98
N ILE A 193 -7.97 7.20 -3.56
CA ILE A 193 -6.56 6.83 -3.78
C ILE A 193 -5.92 6.56 -2.42
N LEU A 194 -5.30 5.39 -2.28
CA LEU A 194 -4.45 5.03 -1.15
C LEU A 194 -3.02 4.92 -1.69
N ALA A 195 -2.05 5.54 -1.01
CA ALA A 195 -0.65 5.41 -1.37
C ALA A 195 0.17 4.96 -0.16
N ASP A 196 0.93 3.87 -0.30
CA ASP A 196 1.76 3.32 0.76
C ASP A 196 3.13 4.01 0.84
N ASN A 197 3.77 3.90 1.98
CA ASN A 197 5.12 4.38 2.28
C ASN A 197 5.36 5.90 2.05
N THR A 198 4.35 6.73 2.22
CA THR A 198 4.43 8.17 1.93
C THR A 198 5.24 8.99 2.92
N LEU A 199 5.68 8.44 4.03
CA LEU A 199 6.70 9.05 4.90
C LEU A 199 8.06 8.33 4.83
N TRP A 200 8.16 7.22 4.11
CA TRP A 200 9.41 6.58 3.73
C TRP A 200 10.39 6.41 4.90
N ASP A 201 9.97 5.70 5.96
CA ASP A 201 10.72 5.50 7.22
C ASP A 201 11.15 6.81 7.93
N GLY A 202 10.42 7.91 7.71
CA GLY A 202 10.80 9.23 8.21
C GLY A 202 11.82 9.95 7.33
N HIS A 203 12.35 9.31 6.30
CA HIS A 203 13.34 9.93 5.42
C HIS A 203 12.84 11.17 4.68
N VAL A 204 11.53 11.35 4.57
CA VAL A 204 10.93 12.56 3.97
C VAL A 204 11.30 13.86 4.72
N ILE A 205 11.62 13.78 6.01
CA ILE A 205 12.03 14.95 6.82
C ILE A 205 13.55 15.11 6.93
N GLU A 206 14.35 14.19 6.39
CA GLU A 206 15.81 14.24 6.39
C GLU A 206 16.30 15.11 5.23
N GLU A 207 16.55 16.40 5.45
CA GLU A 207 16.90 17.36 4.39
C GLU A 207 18.11 16.94 3.55
N GLU A 208 19.08 16.28 4.17
CA GLU A 208 20.31 15.81 3.50
C GLU A 208 20.08 14.59 2.59
N ARG A 209 18.97 13.89 2.76
CA ARG A 209 18.68 12.68 1.99
C ARG A 209 18.05 13.03 0.65
N GLN A 210 18.81 12.83 -0.42
CA GLN A 210 18.46 13.21 -1.79
C GLN A 210 18.42 12.02 -2.76
N ASP A 211 18.26 10.79 -2.25
CA ASP A 211 18.08 9.64 -3.13
C ASP A 211 16.75 9.75 -3.92
N ALA A 212 16.72 9.09 -5.08
CA ALA A 212 15.60 9.24 -6.02
C ALA A 212 14.26 8.74 -5.47
N GLN A 213 14.27 7.77 -4.54
CA GLN A 213 13.04 7.25 -3.91
C GLN A 213 12.48 8.29 -2.93
N THR A 214 13.30 8.78 -2.02
CA THR A 214 12.92 9.83 -1.05
C THR A 214 12.44 11.09 -1.77
N SER A 215 13.16 11.50 -2.83
CA SER A 215 12.77 12.67 -3.65
C SER A 215 11.43 12.46 -4.35
N GLY A 216 11.17 11.25 -4.86
CA GLY A 216 9.90 10.91 -5.50
C GLY A 216 8.72 10.97 -4.52
N VAL A 217 8.89 10.42 -3.30
CA VAL A 217 7.85 10.47 -2.26
C VAL A 217 7.58 11.92 -1.82
N ARG A 218 8.63 12.74 -1.61
CA ARG A 218 8.45 14.17 -1.28
C ARG A 218 7.69 14.90 -2.36
N ALA A 219 8.09 14.73 -3.63
CA ALA A 219 7.42 15.36 -4.76
C ALA A 219 5.94 14.96 -4.85
N PHE A 220 5.63 13.70 -4.59
CA PHE A 220 4.25 13.21 -4.52
C PHE A 220 3.48 13.87 -3.37
N ASN A 221 4.02 13.88 -2.15
CA ASN A 221 3.36 14.48 -0.99
C ASN A 221 3.09 15.98 -1.19
N ASP A 222 4.07 16.71 -1.75
CA ASP A 222 3.95 18.13 -2.04
C ASP A 222 2.91 18.40 -3.13
N LEU A 223 2.88 17.58 -4.18
CA LEU A 223 1.90 17.68 -5.25
C LEU A 223 0.48 17.48 -4.71
N VAL A 224 0.25 16.36 -4.03
CA VAL A 224 -1.08 15.99 -3.53
C VAL A 224 -1.62 17.00 -2.52
N ARG A 225 -0.75 17.51 -1.63
CA ARG A 225 -1.13 18.55 -0.66
C ARG A 225 -1.65 19.83 -1.33
N ASN A 226 -1.13 20.17 -2.50
CA ASN A 226 -1.45 21.42 -3.21
C ASN A 226 -2.46 21.21 -4.33
N ASP A 227 -3.06 20.04 -4.45
CA ASP A 227 -4.03 19.71 -5.50
C ASP A 227 -5.45 19.92 -5.01
N ASP A 228 -6.11 20.96 -5.50
CA ASP A 228 -7.50 21.30 -5.13
C ASP A 228 -8.54 20.27 -5.60
N ARG A 229 -8.14 19.28 -6.41
CA ARG A 229 -9.04 18.19 -6.86
C ARG A 229 -9.28 17.12 -5.80
N VAL A 230 -8.48 17.10 -4.73
CA VAL A 230 -8.45 16.01 -3.77
C VAL A 230 -8.45 16.51 -2.33
N GLU A 231 -8.91 15.64 -1.45
CA GLU A 231 -8.83 15.77 -0.01
C GLU A 231 -7.79 14.78 0.51
N VAL A 232 -6.83 15.21 1.32
CA VAL A 232 -5.72 14.35 1.71
C VAL A 232 -5.55 14.23 3.22
N VAL A 233 -5.21 13.02 3.69
CA VAL A 233 -4.74 12.76 5.04
C VAL A 233 -3.59 11.77 5.01
N ILE A 234 -2.56 12.02 5.80
CA ILE A 234 -1.48 11.05 6.04
C ILE A 234 -1.76 10.35 7.37
N LEU A 235 -1.92 9.02 7.34
CA LEU A 235 -2.10 8.21 8.55
C LEU A 235 -0.75 7.60 8.97
N PRO A 236 -0.26 7.84 10.18
CA PRO A 236 0.98 7.25 10.68
C PRO A 236 0.72 5.82 11.20
N LEU A 237 0.54 4.85 10.29
CA LEU A 237 0.10 3.48 10.61
C LEU A 237 1.24 2.52 10.57
N ARG A 238 2.23 2.26 10.92
CA ARG A 238 3.31 1.27 10.88
C ARG A 238 4.68 1.94 10.76
N VAL A 239 5.64 1.31 11.35
CA VAL A 239 7.03 1.70 11.18
C VAL A 239 7.52 1.12 9.89
N GLY A 240 7.79 1.97 8.92
CA GLY A 240 8.42 1.71 7.66
C GLY A 240 8.67 0.27 7.27
N LEU A 241 7.99 -0.19 6.24
CA LEU A 241 8.54 -1.22 5.39
C LEU A 241 9.44 -0.52 4.40
N THR A 242 10.72 -0.79 4.53
CA THR A 242 11.68 -0.44 3.49
C THR A 242 11.52 -1.33 2.31
#